data_3979defe5e70c1ed0a439b1cab3aa240
#
_entry.id   3979defe5e70c1ed0a439b1cab3aa240
#
_cell.length_a   1.000
_cell.length_b   1.000
_cell.length_c   1.000
_cell.angle_alpha   90.00
_cell.angle_beta   90.00
_cell.angle_gamma   90.00
#
_symmetry.space_group_name_H-M   'P 1'
#
loop_
_entity.id
_entity.type
_entity.pdbx_description
1 polymer ?
#
loop_
_entity_poly.entity_id
_entity_poly.type
_entity_poly.pdbx_seq_one_letter_code
_entity_poly.pdbx_strand_id
1 'polypeptide(L)'
;ACLLMAELVAMEGKPLGHILRDLEKQTGEFHTDRINIAVPPAEKAAILRKLAGGFDKIGRFAVQQFITTDGFKFLLPDNEWVAFRASGTEPVIRCYLEAKSAAHLKKLKSACRKILTGK
;
A
#
# COMPACT_ATOMS: atom_id res chain seq x y z
N ALA A 1 11.63 -13.30 -8.99
CA ALA A 1 11.79 -12.86 -7.60
C ALA A 1 12.36 -13.97 -6.72
N CYS A 2 11.77 -15.18 -6.64
CA CYS A 2 12.23 -16.24 -5.71
C CYS A 2 13.67 -16.68 -5.93
N LEU A 3 14.12 -16.82 -7.19
CA LEU A 3 15.51 -17.18 -7.52
C LEU A 3 16.51 -16.13 -7.03
N LEU A 4 16.20 -14.84 -7.22
CA LEU A 4 17.04 -13.75 -6.73
C LEU A 4 17.14 -13.73 -5.20
N MET A 5 16.05 -14.07 -4.49
CA MET A 5 16.07 -14.20 -3.04
C MET A 5 16.93 -15.39 -2.57
N ALA A 6 16.85 -16.51 -3.29
CA ALA A 6 17.69 -17.68 -3.00
C ALA A 6 19.17 -17.35 -3.24
N GLU A 7 19.48 -16.69 -4.34
CA GLU A 7 20.84 -16.21 -4.65
C GLU A 7 21.36 -15.24 -3.58
N LEU A 8 20.55 -14.26 -3.17
CA LEU A 8 20.90 -13.32 -2.10
C LEU A 8 21.25 -14.05 -0.80
N VAL A 9 20.42 -15.01 -0.37
CA VAL A 9 20.67 -15.80 0.84
C VAL A 9 21.95 -16.62 0.71
N ALA A 10 22.21 -17.22 -0.46
CA ALA A 10 23.41 -17.98 -0.73
C ALA A 10 24.69 -17.09 -0.71
N MET A 11 24.61 -15.91 -1.29
CA MET A 11 25.73 -14.95 -1.32
C MET A 11 26.05 -14.37 0.05
N GLU A 12 25.02 -14.00 0.81
CA GLU A 12 25.17 -13.42 2.14
C GLU A 12 25.54 -14.45 3.22
N GLY A 13 25.25 -15.73 2.98
CA GLY A 13 25.49 -16.82 3.94
C GLY A 13 24.71 -16.67 5.25
N LYS A 14 23.60 -15.90 5.23
CA LYS A 14 22.80 -15.58 6.41
C LYS A 14 21.33 -15.92 6.17
N PRO A 15 20.56 -16.25 7.23
CA PRO A 15 19.10 -16.35 7.12
C PRO A 15 18.48 -15.05 6.65
N LEU A 16 17.40 -15.13 5.85
CA LEU A 16 16.72 -13.97 5.25
C LEU A 16 16.33 -12.92 6.28
N GLY A 17 15.87 -13.31 7.46
CA GLY A 17 15.53 -12.38 8.54
C GLY A 17 16.73 -11.58 9.09
N HIS A 18 17.96 -12.07 8.96
CA HIS A 18 19.16 -11.30 9.30
C HIS A 18 19.46 -10.27 8.20
N ILE A 19 19.36 -10.68 6.95
CA ILE A 19 19.54 -9.78 5.79
C ILE A 19 18.52 -8.63 5.85
N LEU A 20 17.27 -8.93 6.16
CA LEU A 20 16.22 -7.92 6.33
C LEU A 20 16.60 -6.91 7.43
N ARG A 21 16.99 -7.39 8.62
CA ARG A 21 17.40 -6.50 9.71
C ARG A 21 18.61 -5.62 9.36
N ASP A 22 19.55 -6.14 8.59
CA ASP A 22 20.71 -5.36 8.15
C ASP A 22 20.30 -4.28 7.13
N LEU A 23 19.34 -4.56 6.26
CA LEU A 23 18.71 -3.59 5.37
C LEU A 23 17.92 -2.51 6.16
N GLU A 24 17.11 -2.91 7.12
CA GLU A 24 16.34 -1.99 7.96
C GLU A 24 17.20 -0.99 8.73
N LYS A 25 18.41 -1.39 9.14
CA LYS A 25 19.39 -0.44 9.74
C LYS A 25 19.82 0.67 8.79
N GLN A 26 19.81 0.42 7.49
CA GLN A 26 20.24 1.38 6.47
C GLN A 26 19.05 2.21 5.95
N THR A 27 17.89 1.60 5.74
CA THR A 27 16.73 2.21 5.10
C THR A 27 15.68 2.69 6.09
N GLY A 28 15.76 2.25 7.35
CA GLY A 28 14.69 2.32 8.33
C GLY A 28 13.67 1.19 8.17
N GLU A 29 12.88 0.98 9.20
CA GLU A 29 11.84 -0.03 9.23
C GLU A 29 10.59 0.45 8.46
N PHE A 30 9.97 -0.45 7.71
CA PHE A 30 8.71 -0.21 7.02
C PHE A 30 7.67 -1.25 7.44
N HIS A 31 6.48 -0.78 7.74
CA HIS A 31 5.32 -1.62 8.05
C HIS A 31 4.38 -1.66 6.86
N THR A 32 4.10 -2.85 6.34
CA THR A 32 3.24 -3.03 5.18
C THR A 32 1.97 -3.79 5.53
N ASP A 33 0.89 -3.51 4.83
CA ASP A 33 -0.35 -4.30 4.90
C ASP A 33 -1.08 -4.29 3.56
N ARG A 34 -1.94 -5.27 3.38
CA ARG A 34 -2.85 -5.36 2.25
C ARG A 34 -4.26 -5.66 2.76
N ILE A 35 -5.19 -4.83 2.39
CA ILE A 35 -6.61 -5.06 2.66
C ILE A 35 -7.38 -5.27 1.35
N ASN A 36 -8.24 -6.28 1.34
CA ASN A 36 -9.20 -6.51 0.27
C ASN A 36 -10.56 -6.04 0.76
N ILE A 37 -11.17 -5.11 0.03
CA ILE A 37 -12.48 -4.58 0.39
C ILE A 37 -13.46 -5.02 -0.69
N ALA A 38 -14.44 -5.83 -0.29
CA ALA A 38 -15.54 -6.20 -1.17
C ALA A 38 -16.35 -4.96 -1.53
N VAL A 39 -16.62 -4.80 -2.82
CA VAL A 39 -17.35 -3.66 -3.36
C VAL A 39 -18.46 -4.22 -4.26
N PRO A 40 -19.72 -3.85 -4.01
CA PRO A 40 -20.81 -4.25 -4.91
C PRO A 40 -20.50 -3.85 -6.35
N PRO A 41 -20.74 -4.73 -7.35
CA PRO A 41 -20.44 -4.42 -8.75
C PRO A 41 -21.05 -3.10 -9.23
N ALA A 42 -22.25 -2.76 -8.76
CA ALA A 42 -22.94 -1.52 -9.09
C ALA A 42 -22.20 -0.26 -8.57
N GLU A 43 -21.47 -0.37 -7.45
CA GLU A 43 -20.76 0.76 -6.83
C GLU A 43 -19.31 0.87 -7.31
N LYS A 44 -18.76 -0.22 -7.86
CA LYS A 44 -17.33 -0.30 -8.24
C LYS A 44 -16.93 0.84 -9.17
N ALA A 45 -17.73 1.13 -10.20
CA ALA A 45 -17.43 2.19 -11.16
C ALA A 45 -17.43 3.60 -10.52
N ALA A 46 -18.33 3.85 -9.56
CA ALA A 46 -18.39 5.12 -8.84
C ALA A 46 -17.16 5.30 -7.93
N ILE A 47 -16.76 4.25 -7.24
CA ILE A 47 -15.57 4.28 -6.38
C ILE A 47 -14.30 4.48 -7.21
N LEU A 48 -14.17 3.80 -8.35
CA LEU A 48 -13.02 3.98 -9.24
C LEU A 48 -12.94 5.41 -9.80
N ARG A 49 -14.08 6.03 -10.18
CA ARG A 49 -14.10 7.44 -10.58
C ARG A 49 -13.68 8.37 -9.45
N LYS A 50 -14.12 8.10 -8.22
CA LYS A 50 -13.72 8.84 -7.03
C LYS A 50 -12.19 8.73 -6.80
N LEU A 51 -11.62 7.55 -6.91
CA LEU A 51 -10.18 7.33 -6.79
C LEU A 51 -9.40 8.01 -7.92
N ALA A 52 -9.93 7.98 -9.15
CA ALA A 52 -9.31 8.62 -10.32
C ALA A 52 -9.26 10.15 -10.22
N GLY A 53 -10.18 10.76 -9.48
CA GLY A 53 -10.17 12.19 -9.18
C GLY A 53 -9.03 12.62 -8.26
N GLY A 54 -8.34 11.66 -7.63
CA GLY A 54 -7.28 11.95 -6.67
C GLY A 54 -7.80 12.50 -5.34
N PHE A 55 -6.88 12.70 -4.42
CA PHE A 55 -7.15 13.30 -3.10
C PHE A 55 -5.96 14.16 -2.69
N ASP A 56 -6.22 15.31 -2.07
CA ASP A 56 -5.17 16.12 -1.45
C ASP A 56 -4.65 15.49 -0.15
N LYS A 57 -5.48 14.63 0.47
CA LYS A 57 -5.15 13.97 1.75
C LYS A 57 -5.74 12.56 1.80
N ILE A 58 -5.00 11.65 2.41
CA ILE A 58 -5.48 10.34 2.84
C ILE A 58 -5.62 10.36 4.37
N GLY A 59 -6.85 10.52 4.85
CA GLY A 59 -7.09 10.83 6.26
C GLY A 59 -6.43 12.15 6.65
N ARG A 60 -5.42 12.09 7.56
CA ARG A 60 -4.65 13.29 7.98
C ARG A 60 -3.35 13.50 7.20
N PHE A 61 -2.97 12.54 6.35
CA PHE A 61 -1.71 12.57 5.62
C PHE A 61 -1.89 13.34 4.30
N ALA A 62 -1.08 14.39 4.09
CA ALA A 62 -1.08 15.13 2.84
C ALA A 62 -0.56 14.25 1.71
N VAL A 63 -1.16 14.34 0.53
CA VAL A 63 -0.66 13.65 -0.66
C VAL A 63 0.39 14.55 -1.32
N GLN A 64 1.58 13.98 -1.54
CA GLN A 64 2.69 14.65 -2.23
C GLN A 64 2.65 14.41 -3.74
N GLN A 65 2.25 13.21 -4.13
CA GLN A 65 2.16 12.83 -5.53
C GLN A 65 1.07 11.79 -5.74
N PHE A 66 0.36 11.91 -6.86
CA PHE A 66 -0.64 10.97 -7.32
C PHE A 66 -0.17 10.31 -8.62
N ILE A 67 -0.15 8.98 -8.67
CA ILE A 67 0.36 8.16 -9.78
C ILE A 67 -0.74 7.20 -10.21
N THR A 68 -0.98 7.12 -11.53
CA THR A 68 -2.07 6.33 -12.12
C THR A 68 -1.61 5.24 -13.09
N THR A 69 -0.33 4.91 -13.11
CA THR A 69 0.25 3.96 -14.08
C THR A 69 -0.31 2.54 -13.93
N ASP A 70 -0.49 2.06 -12.68
CA ASP A 70 -1.08 0.74 -12.38
C ASP A 70 -2.00 0.85 -11.16
N GLY A 71 -3.20 1.36 -11.39
CA GLY A 71 -4.15 1.72 -10.33
C GLY A 71 -3.94 3.14 -9.83
N PHE A 72 -4.25 3.38 -8.55
CA PHE A 72 -4.24 4.71 -7.95
C PHE A 72 -3.29 4.73 -6.76
N LYS A 73 -2.06 5.22 -6.94
CA LYS A 73 -1.04 5.29 -5.90
C LYS A 73 -0.87 6.73 -5.42
N PHE A 74 -0.91 6.91 -4.12
CA PHE A 74 -0.74 8.17 -3.42
C PHE A 74 0.55 8.11 -2.60
N LEU A 75 1.52 8.94 -2.93
CA LEU A 75 2.74 9.11 -2.15
C LEU A 75 2.48 10.13 -1.05
N LEU A 76 2.93 9.82 0.14
CA LEU A 76 2.75 10.56 1.37
C LEU A 76 4.13 11.00 1.90
N PRO A 77 4.21 11.87 2.92
CA PRO A 77 5.47 12.21 3.57
C PRO A 77 6.21 10.96 4.09
N ASP A 78 7.51 11.08 4.29
CA ASP A 78 8.41 10.05 4.83
C ASP A 78 8.47 8.77 3.97
N ASN A 79 8.20 8.87 2.66
CA ASN A 79 8.12 7.76 1.73
C ASN A 79 7.00 6.75 2.06
N GLU A 80 6.03 7.13 2.88
CA GLU A 80 4.81 6.35 3.09
C GLU A 80 3.95 6.37 1.83
N TRP A 81 3.14 5.35 1.61
CA TRP A 81 2.26 5.34 0.44
C TRP A 81 1.05 4.44 0.62
N VAL A 82 0.04 4.72 -0.19
CA VAL A 82 -1.17 3.91 -0.35
C VAL A 82 -1.43 3.69 -1.82
N ALA A 83 -1.80 2.48 -2.22
CA ALA A 83 -2.20 2.17 -3.58
C ALA A 83 -3.52 1.38 -3.60
N PHE A 84 -4.44 1.81 -4.46
CA PHE A 84 -5.71 1.14 -4.72
C PHE A 84 -5.69 0.50 -6.10
N ARG A 85 -6.07 -0.77 -6.17
CA ARG A 85 -6.13 -1.53 -7.41
C ARG A 85 -7.42 -2.34 -7.47
N ALA A 86 -8.20 -2.15 -8.52
CA ALA A 86 -9.36 -2.98 -8.76
C ALA A 86 -8.92 -4.40 -9.17
N SER A 87 -9.56 -5.43 -8.62
CA SER A 87 -9.43 -6.78 -9.16
C SER A 87 -10.17 -6.88 -10.50
N GLY A 88 -9.52 -7.50 -11.49
CA GLY A 88 -10.16 -7.76 -12.78
C GLY A 88 -11.19 -8.88 -12.75
N THR A 89 -11.02 -9.83 -11.81
CA THR A 89 -11.82 -11.06 -11.75
C THR A 89 -12.78 -11.12 -10.57
N GLU A 90 -12.56 -10.31 -9.54
CA GLU A 90 -13.33 -10.33 -8.29
C GLU A 90 -13.97 -8.97 -8.01
N PRO A 91 -15.11 -8.93 -7.30
CA PRO A 91 -15.76 -7.68 -6.89
C PRO A 91 -15.05 -7.06 -5.66
N VAL A 92 -13.73 -6.90 -5.75
CA VAL A 92 -12.91 -6.31 -4.68
C VAL A 92 -12.02 -5.19 -5.19
N ILE A 93 -11.73 -4.24 -4.33
CA ILE A 93 -10.62 -3.29 -4.47
C ILE A 93 -9.55 -3.67 -3.46
N ARG A 94 -8.36 -3.92 -3.96
CA ARG A 94 -7.17 -4.19 -3.15
C ARG A 94 -6.53 -2.87 -2.79
N CYS A 95 -6.25 -2.69 -1.51
CA CYS A 95 -5.51 -1.54 -1.02
C CYS A 95 -4.21 -2.03 -0.40
N TYR A 96 -3.10 -1.53 -0.90
CA TYR A 96 -1.75 -1.78 -0.41
C TYR A 96 -1.28 -0.55 0.35
N LEU A 97 -0.62 -0.75 1.47
CA LEU A 97 -0.18 0.33 2.35
C LEU A 97 1.23 0.06 2.85
N GLU A 98 2.00 1.13 2.97
CA GLU A 98 3.31 1.10 3.60
C GLU A 98 3.49 2.36 4.45
N ALA A 99 4.00 2.18 5.66
CA ALA A 99 4.19 3.25 6.62
C ALA A 99 5.44 3.04 7.46
N LYS A 100 6.00 4.12 8.01
CA LYS A 100 7.18 4.11 8.90
C LYS A 100 6.89 3.59 10.31
N SER A 101 5.62 3.41 10.67
CA SER A 101 5.25 2.87 11.99
C SER A 101 3.94 2.11 11.94
N ALA A 102 3.78 1.14 12.84
CA ALA A 102 2.52 0.41 13.02
C ALA A 102 1.35 1.35 13.35
N ALA A 103 1.61 2.44 14.09
CA ALA A 103 0.59 3.44 14.41
C ALA A 103 0.14 4.22 13.17
N HIS A 104 1.04 4.60 12.28
CA HIS A 104 0.72 5.24 10.99
C HIS A 104 -0.02 4.26 10.07
N LEU A 105 0.48 3.02 9.95
CA LEU A 105 -0.17 1.98 9.17
C LEU A 105 -1.63 1.76 9.59
N LYS A 106 -1.91 1.69 10.89
CA LYS A 106 -3.26 1.57 11.43
C LYS A 106 -4.17 2.75 11.03
N LYS A 107 -3.64 3.97 11.09
CA LYS A 107 -4.38 5.19 10.70
C LYS A 107 -4.65 5.23 9.20
N LEU A 108 -3.66 4.90 8.38
CA LEU A 108 -3.82 4.80 6.92
C LEU A 108 -4.85 3.74 6.55
N LYS A 109 -4.79 2.58 7.18
CA LYS A 109 -5.75 1.49 6.97
C LYS A 109 -7.19 1.93 7.26
N SER A 110 -7.41 2.67 8.36
CA SER A 110 -8.72 3.23 8.69
C SER A 110 -9.18 4.26 7.64
N ALA A 111 -8.29 5.16 7.23
CA ALA A 111 -8.59 6.18 6.22
C ALA A 111 -8.96 5.54 4.87
N CYS A 112 -8.22 4.52 4.43
CA CYS A 112 -8.51 3.80 3.19
C CYS A 112 -9.86 3.10 3.22
N ARG A 113 -10.23 2.48 4.36
CA ARG A 113 -11.56 1.89 4.52
C ARG A 113 -12.64 2.94 4.37
N LYS A 114 -12.53 4.10 5.02
CA LYS A 114 -13.49 5.20 4.89
C LYS A 114 -13.63 5.71 3.44
N ILE A 115 -12.53 5.81 2.70
CA ILE A 115 -12.57 6.22 1.29
C ILE A 115 -13.40 5.25 0.46
N LEU A 116 -13.25 3.95 0.67
CA LEU A 116 -13.88 2.91 -0.13
C LEU A 116 -15.32 2.58 0.33
N THR A 117 -15.61 2.65 1.64
CA THR A 117 -16.92 2.24 2.18
C THR A 117 -17.81 3.41 2.61
N GLY A 118 -17.26 4.63 2.69
CA GLY A 118 -17.97 5.81 3.18
C GLY A 118 -18.24 5.82 4.70
N LYS A 119 -17.72 4.81 5.43
CA LYS A 119 -17.93 4.64 6.89
C LYS A 119 -16.65 4.76 7.68
#